data_0f6489e39adc90746b158106e1ff8cfa
#
_entry.id   0f6489e39adc90746b158106e1ff8cfa
#
_cell.length_a   1.000
_cell.length_b   1.000
_cell.length_c   1.000
_cell.angle_alpha   90.00
_cell.angle_beta   90.00
_cell.angle_gamma   90.00
#
_symmetry.space_group_name_H-M   'P 1'
#
loop_
_entity.id
_entity.type
_entity.pdbx_description
1 polymer ?
#
loop_
_entity_poly.entity_id
_entity_poly.type
_entity_poly.pdbx_seq_one_letter_code
_entity_poly.pdbx_strand_id
1 'polypeptide(L)'
;MEKIGILTYHRAYSYGAKLQAYALATYLTSIGFEAEVIDYGNIGEEKLRKIGTKSLKDFIVTTLCYIASSIAEPQRIRHFDEFMDIIPHSPKHYDKANIAEANDKYDYFITGSDQVWNPKYNEGDLTYLLDFVKDNKKIFSYAASFGVSQLPDDILQVYKPLLKRFNKILIREVTGKTLLHTQLGLDSQVVLDPTFLLSRSQWEKMANYPLSKQQKYILSFQIINRDVHYDAMLDYLHRKLGYEVIELRSEEHTSEL
;
A
#
# COMPACT_ATOMS: atom_id res chain seq x y z
N MET A 1 -21.24 -17.27 -3.00
CA MET A 1 -20.75 -16.06 -2.31
C MET A 1 -20.20 -15.14 -3.39
N GLU A 2 -20.48 -13.84 -3.32
CA GLU A 2 -19.95 -12.91 -4.33
C GLU A 2 -18.46 -12.73 -4.14
N LYS A 3 -17.72 -12.69 -5.26
CA LYS A 3 -16.26 -12.65 -5.29
C LYS A 3 -15.76 -11.25 -5.54
N ILE A 4 -14.85 -10.77 -4.68
CA ILE A 4 -14.25 -9.45 -4.77
C ILE A 4 -12.76 -9.59 -5.03
N GLY A 5 -12.29 -9.02 -6.15
CA GLY A 5 -10.88 -8.83 -6.43
C GLY A 5 -10.42 -7.45 -5.98
N ILE A 6 -9.44 -7.41 -5.08
CA ILE A 6 -8.86 -6.16 -4.56
C ILE A 6 -7.55 -5.91 -5.29
N LEU A 7 -7.42 -4.73 -5.89
CA LEU A 7 -6.19 -4.31 -6.56
C LEU A 7 -5.53 -3.19 -5.74
N THR A 8 -4.40 -3.49 -5.12
CA THR A 8 -3.66 -2.55 -4.28
C THR A 8 -2.18 -2.92 -4.24
N TYR A 9 -1.33 -2.01 -3.76
CA TYR A 9 0.07 -2.33 -3.48
C TYR A 9 0.14 -3.33 -2.32
N HIS A 10 0.77 -4.47 -2.57
CA HIS A 10 0.88 -5.56 -1.60
C HIS A 10 2.22 -6.31 -1.68
N ARG A 11 2.93 -6.15 -2.80
CA ARG A 11 4.21 -6.82 -3.03
C ARG A 11 5.40 -6.00 -2.51
N ALA A 12 5.21 -4.70 -2.29
CA ALA A 12 6.25 -3.83 -1.74
C ALA A 12 6.69 -4.28 -0.34
N TYR A 13 7.95 -4.09 -0.02
CA TYR A 13 8.50 -4.30 1.33
C TYR A 13 8.14 -3.12 2.25
N SER A 14 6.86 -2.86 2.37
CA SER A 14 6.28 -1.78 3.17
C SER A 14 5.25 -2.34 4.15
N TYR A 15 5.40 -2.00 5.43
CA TYR A 15 4.45 -2.40 6.48
C TYR A 15 3.04 -1.90 6.18
N GLY A 16 2.92 -0.61 5.79
CA GLY A 16 1.63 -0.01 5.48
C GLY A 16 0.93 -0.70 4.32
N ALA A 17 1.66 -0.95 3.22
CA ALA A 17 1.11 -1.60 2.03
C ALA A 17 0.56 -3.00 2.34
N LYS A 18 1.29 -3.79 3.12
CA LYS A 18 0.87 -5.16 3.49
C LYS A 18 -0.30 -5.17 4.48
N LEU A 19 -0.23 -4.34 5.51
CA LEU A 19 -1.25 -4.30 6.56
C LEU A 19 -2.60 -3.81 6.02
N GLN A 20 -2.64 -2.79 5.16
CA GLN A 20 -3.87 -2.30 4.56
C GLN A 20 -4.49 -3.35 3.61
N ALA A 21 -3.68 -4.06 2.82
CA ALA A 21 -4.13 -5.11 1.91
C ALA A 21 -4.77 -6.28 2.69
N TYR A 22 -4.10 -6.75 3.73
CA TYR A 22 -4.63 -7.77 4.64
C TYR A 22 -5.93 -7.34 5.30
N ALA A 23 -5.97 -6.10 5.83
CA ALA A 23 -7.13 -5.61 6.56
C ALA A 23 -8.37 -5.50 5.67
N LEU A 24 -8.24 -4.99 4.45
CA LEU A 24 -9.37 -4.85 3.52
C LEU A 24 -9.94 -6.22 3.13
N ALA A 25 -9.07 -7.16 2.73
CA ALA A 25 -9.49 -8.51 2.35
C ALA A 25 -10.17 -9.24 3.53
N THR A 26 -9.56 -9.18 4.71
CA THR A 26 -10.10 -9.81 5.93
C THR A 26 -11.43 -9.21 6.35
N TYR A 27 -11.58 -7.88 6.29
CA TYR A 27 -12.84 -7.22 6.63
C TYR A 27 -13.96 -7.63 5.67
N LEU A 28 -13.73 -7.58 4.35
CA LEU A 28 -14.72 -7.96 3.35
C LEU A 28 -15.15 -9.42 3.51
N THR A 29 -14.20 -10.30 3.82
CA THR A 29 -14.50 -11.71 4.13
C THR A 29 -15.36 -11.84 5.40
N SER A 30 -15.09 -11.04 6.42
CA SER A 30 -15.84 -11.08 7.69
C SER A 30 -17.31 -10.64 7.55
N ILE A 31 -17.63 -9.86 6.52
CA ILE A 31 -19.00 -9.40 6.23
C ILE A 31 -19.69 -10.22 5.13
N GLY A 32 -19.11 -11.34 4.70
CA GLY A 32 -19.78 -12.35 3.88
C GLY A 32 -19.44 -12.38 2.40
N PHE A 33 -18.34 -11.73 1.98
CA PHE A 33 -17.80 -11.84 0.62
C PHE A 33 -16.66 -12.87 0.55
N GLU A 34 -16.38 -13.38 -0.64
CA GLU A 34 -15.14 -14.07 -0.95
C GLU A 34 -14.15 -13.04 -1.52
N ALA A 35 -13.32 -12.47 -0.65
CA ALA A 35 -12.45 -11.34 -1.00
C ALA A 35 -10.97 -11.73 -0.95
N GLU A 36 -10.24 -11.43 -2.01
CA GLU A 36 -8.80 -11.63 -2.09
C GLU A 36 -8.11 -10.48 -2.83
N VAL A 37 -6.84 -10.28 -2.53
CA VAL A 37 -5.98 -9.35 -3.28
C VAL A 37 -5.59 -10.01 -4.60
N ILE A 38 -5.80 -9.33 -5.71
CA ILE A 38 -5.31 -9.77 -7.02
C ILE A 38 -3.79 -9.62 -6.99
N ASP A 39 -3.07 -10.74 -7.09
CA ASP A 39 -1.60 -10.74 -7.11
C ASP A 39 -1.10 -10.17 -8.45
N TYR A 40 -1.09 -8.85 -8.53
CA TYR A 40 -0.70 -8.08 -9.70
C TYR A 40 0.70 -7.50 -9.54
N GLY A 41 1.58 -7.76 -10.51
CA GLY A 41 2.91 -7.19 -10.60
C GLY A 41 2.91 -5.92 -11.45
N ASN A 42 2.96 -4.76 -10.80
CA ASN A 42 3.17 -3.47 -11.47
C ASN A 42 4.68 -3.18 -11.62
N ILE A 43 5.08 -2.65 -12.78
CA ILE A 43 6.49 -2.29 -13.03
C ILE A 43 7.02 -1.29 -12.00
N GLY A 44 6.19 -0.32 -11.55
CA GLY A 44 6.57 0.66 -10.53
C GLY A 44 6.77 0.01 -9.16
N GLU A 45 5.85 -0.87 -8.72
CA GLU A 45 5.97 -1.62 -7.47
C GLU A 45 7.14 -2.62 -7.51
N GLU A 46 7.36 -3.29 -8.65
CA GLU A 46 8.52 -4.15 -8.84
C GLU A 46 9.84 -3.39 -8.84
N LYS A 47 9.85 -2.14 -9.31
CA LYS A 47 11.01 -1.26 -9.21
C LYS A 47 11.26 -0.83 -7.78
N LEU A 48 10.22 -0.51 -7.00
CA LEU A 48 10.33 -0.26 -5.56
C LEU A 48 10.84 -1.51 -4.81
N ARG A 49 10.49 -2.70 -5.28
CA ARG A 49 11.00 -3.96 -4.76
C ARG A 49 12.45 -4.25 -5.21
N LYS A 50 12.81 -3.87 -6.45
CA LYS A 50 14.11 -4.13 -7.07
C LYS A 50 14.99 -2.89 -7.17
N ILE A 51 14.58 -1.75 -6.60
CA ILE A 51 15.21 -0.42 -6.71
C ILE A 51 15.50 -0.05 -8.19
N GLY A 52 14.79 0.97 -8.69
CA GLY A 52 14.71 1.29 -10.10
C GLY A 52 16.03 1.68 -10.77
N THR A 53 16.15 1.31 -12.03
CA THR A 53 17.31 1.62 -12.85
C THR A 53 16.92 2.45 -14.07
N LYS A 54 17.46 3.68 -14.15
CA LYS A 54 17.42 4.50 -15.37
C LYS A 54 18.74 4.49 -16.15
N SER A 55 19.80 3.92 -15.58
CA SER A 55 21.11 3.81 -16.22
C SER A 55 21.87 2.54 -15.79
N LEU A 56 22.90 2.17 -16.54
CA LEU A 56 23.78 1.04 -16.19
C LEU A 56 24.51 1.26 -14.84
N LYS A 57 24.82 2.53 -14.49
CA LYS A 57 25.39 2.90 -13.18
C LYS A 57 24.34 2.69 -12.07
N ASP A 58 23.10 3.11 -12.30
CA ASP A 58 22.04 2.91 -11.32
C ASP A 58 21.76 1.42 -11.14
N PHE A 59 21.84 0.60 -12.20
CA PHE A 59 21.73 -0.86 -12.11
C PHE A 59 22.80 -1.46 -11.18
N ILE A 60 24.05 -1.08 -11.34
CA ILE A 60 25.15 -1.61 -10.54
C ILE A 60 25.01 -1.16 -9.08
N VAL A 61 24.79 0.13 -8.82
CA VAL A 61 24.60 0.67 -7.46
C VAL A 61 23.41 0.00 -6.78
N THR A 62 22.32 -0.13 -7.49
CA THR A 62 21.08 -0.73 -7.02
C THR A 62 21.21 -2.22 -6.73
N THR A 63 21.89 -2.96 -7.63
CA THR A 63 22.18 -4.38 -7.39
C THR A 63 23.10 -4.56 -6.18
N LEU A 64 24.09 -3.69 -6.03
CA LEU A 64 24.97 -3.69 -4.85
C LEU A 64 24.20 -3.31 -3.57
N CYS A 65 23.33 -2.31 -3.61
CA CYS A 65 22.47 -1.96 -2.47
C CYS A 65 21.48 -3.08 -2.12
N TYR A 66 20.89 -3.74 -3.10
CA TYR A 66 20.02 -4.90 -2.89
C TYR A 66 20.80 -6.09 -2.29
N ILE A 67 21.98 -6.39 -2.81
CA ILE A 67 22.85 -7.43 -2.25
C ILE A 67 23.26 -7.05 -0.84
N ALA A 68 23.67 -5.79 -0.59
CA ALA A 68 24.04 -5.30 0.72
C ALA A 68 22.87 -5.35 1.72
N SER A 69 21.66 -4.93 1.32
CA SER A 69 20.47 -5.01 2.17
C SER A 69 20.03 -6.46 2.40
N SER A 70 20.13 -7.32 1.39
CA SER A 70 19.84 -8.76 1.54
C SER A 70 20.84 -9.47 2.45
N ILE A 71 22.09 -8.98 2.52
CA ILE A 71 23.11 -9.48 3.44
C ILE A 71 22.93 -8.85 4.84
N ALA A 72 22.58 -7.57 4.91
CA ALA A 72 22.46 -6.84 6.18
C ALA A 72 21.15 -7.13 6.92
N GLU A 73 20.03 -7.40 6.19
CA GLU A 73 18.71 -7.59 6.79
C GLU A 73 17.93 -8.79 6.19
N PRO A 74 18.51 -9.99 6.09
CA PRO A 74 17.85 -11.14 5.48
C PRO A 74 16.59 -11.58 6.24
N GLN A 75 16.54 -11.34 7.55
CA GLN A 75 15.38 -11.66 8.40
C GLN A 75 14.20 -10.74 8.09
N ARG A 76 14.43 -9.46 7.82
CA ARG A 76 13.38 -8.50 7.48
C ARG A 76 12.69 -8.88 6.17
N ILE A 77 13.45 -9.12 5.12
CA ILE A 77 12.92 -9.55 3.80
C ILE A 77 12.11 -10.82 3.96
N ARG A 78 12.64 -11.81 4.69
CA ARG A 78 11.93 -13.05 4.96
C ARG A 78 10.59 -12.82 5.67
N HIS A 79 10.54 -11.95 6.69
CA HIS A 79 9.28 -11.64 7.38
C HIS A 79 8.25 -10.97 6.46
N PHE A 80 8.68 -10.12 5.51
CA PHE A 80 7.78 -9.57 4.51
C PHE A 80 7.25 -10.62 3.54
N ASP A 81 8.07 -11.57 3.12
CA ASP A 81 7.67 -12.67 2.25
C ASP A 81 6.73 -13.62 3.01
N GLU A 82 7.05 -14.00 4.27
CA GLU A 82 6.16 -14.78 5.14
C GLU A 82 4.80 -14.07 5.39
N PHE A 83 4.80 -12.74 5.52
CA PHE A 83 3.55 -12.00 5.68
C PHE A 83 2.72 -11.99 4.40
N MET A 84 3.35 -12.08 3.23
CA MET A 84 2.64 -12.21 1.97
C MET A 84 1.77 -13.45 1.92
N ASP A 85 2.22 -14.57 2.50
CA ASP A 85 1.46 -15.81 2.58
C ASP A 85 0.21 -15.71 3.48
N ILE A 86 0.19 -14.72 4.38
CA ILE A 86 -0.95 -14.46 5.29
C ILE A 86 -2.03 -13.61 4.61
N ILE A 87 -1.65 -12.76 3.66
CA ILE A 87 -2.61 -11.92 2.93
C ILE A 87 -3.46 -12.82 2.02
N PRO A 88 -4.80 -12.82 2.15
CA PRO A 88 -5.64 -13.49 1.18
C PRO A 88 -5.38 -12.93 -0.23
N HIS A 89 -4.76 -13.69 -1.09
CA HIS A 89 -4.42 -13.26 -2.45
C HIS A 89 -4.70 -14.35 -3.49
N SER A 90 -4.83 -13.92 -4.75
CA SER A 90 -5.08 -14.86 -5.83
C SER A 90 -3.91 -15.82 -6.02
N PRO A 91 -4.16 -17.13 -6.23
CA PRO A 91 -3.10 -18.09 -6.50
C PRO A 91 -2.43 -17.87 -7.86
N LYS A 92 -3.12 -17.16 -8.76
CA LYS A 92 -2.59 -16.76 -10.07
C LYS A 92 -1.93 -15.39 -9.94
N HIS A 93 -0.71 -15.29 -10.46
CA HIS A 93 -0.04 -14.02 -10.68
C HIS A 93 -0.55 -13.36 -11.96
N TYR A 94 -0.82 -12.07 -11.87
CA TYR A 94 -1.27 -11.23 -12.97
C TYR A 94 -0.24 -10.15 -13.31
N ASP A 95 -0.19 -9.83 -14.59
CA ASP A 95 0.57 -8.72 -15.16
C ASP A 95 -0.31 -7.96 -16.18
N LYS A 96 0.24 -6.96 -16.84
CA LYS A 96 -0.47 -6.18 -17.86
C LYS A 96 -1.00 -7.01 -19.03
N ALA A 97 -0.35 -8.14 -19.34
CA ALA A 97 -0.74 -8.99 -20.48
C ALA A 97 -1.96 -9.87 -20.17
N ASN A 98 -2.15 -10.27 -18.91
CA ASN A 98 -3.16 -11.25 -18.54
C ASN A 98 -4.22 -10.76 -17.52
N ILE A 99 -4.09 -9.55 -16.99
CA ILE A 99 -5.03 -9.02 -15.97
C ILE A 99 -6.49 -9.02 -16.42
N ALA A 100 -6.76 -8.91 -17.72
CA ALA A 100 -8.12 -8.96 -18.26
C ALA A 100 -8.86 -10.27 -17.95
N GLU A 101 -8.15 -11.37 -17.71
CA GLU A 101 -8.73 -12.66 -17.32
C GLU A 101 -9.37 -12.64 -15.92
N ALA A 102 -9.00 -11.66 -15.08
CA ALA A 102 -9.61 -11.46 -13.77
C ALA A 102 -11.12 -11.16 -13.87
N ASN A 103 -11.61 -10.60 -15.00
CA ASN A 103 -13.03 -10.36 -15.22
C ASN A 103 -13.89 -11.63 -15.11
N ASP A 104 -13.33 -12.80 -15.41
CA ASP A 104 -14.05 -14.07 -15.36
C ASP A 104 -14.07 -14.68 -13.94
N LYS A 105 -13.27 -14.12 -13.02
CA LYS A 105 -13.12 -14.64 -11.66
C LYS A 105 -13.90 -13.86 -10.61
N TYR A 106 -14.04 -12.54 -10.78
CA TYR A 106 -14.59 -11.65 -9.75
C TYR A 106 -15.88 -10.99 -10.21
N ASP A 107 -16.83 -10.88 -9.28
CA ASP A 107 -18.09 -10.16 -9.48
C ASP A 107 -17.89 -8.67 -9.31
N TYR A 108 -16.96 -8.27 -8.41
CA TYR A 108 -16.63 -6.88 -8.09
C TYR A 108 -15.11 -6.67 -8.07
N PHE A 109 -14.72 -5.45 -8.43
CA PHE A 109 -13.35 -5.00 -8.32
C PHE A 109 -13.26 -3.79 -7.41
N ILE A 110 -12.33 -3.81 -6.47
CA ILE A 110 -12.03 -2.69 -5.58
C ILE A 110 -10.58 -2.30 -5.77
N THR A 111 -10.32 -1.05 -6.15
CA THR A 111 -8.99 -0.50 -5.99
C THR A 111 -8.82 -0.10 -4.52
N GLY A 112 -7.80 -0.67 -3.86
CA GLY A 112 -7.62 -0.54 -2.42
C GLY A 112 -6.90 0.72 -2.01
N SER A 113 -6.49 0.76 -0.77
CA SER A 113 -5.74 1.85 -0.17
C SER A 113 -4.32 1.95 -0.75
N ASP A 114 -3.54 2.90 -0.23
CA ASP A 114 -2.24 3.31 -0.72
C ASP A 114 -2.30 4.32 -1.89
N GLN A 115 -1.14 4.79 -2.34
CA GLN A 115 -1.01 5.80 -3.42
C GLN A 115 -1.19 5.17 -4.81
N VAL A 116 -2.17 4.29 -4.94
CA VAL A 116 -2.46 3.53 -6.16
C VAL A 116 -2.88 4.40 -7.36
N TRP A 117 -3.26 5.65 -7.10
CA TRP A 117 -3.58 6.64 -8.15
C TRP A 117 -2.49 7.72 -8.31
N ASN A 118 -1.33 7.54 -7.68
CA ASN A 118 -0.21 8.45 -7.86
C ASN A 118 0.48 8.19 -9.22
N PRO A 119 0.42 9.15 -10.18
CA PRO A 119 0.98 8.94 -11.51
C PRO A 119 2.50 8.73 -11.50
N LYS A 120 3.19 9.26 -10.47
CA LYS A 120 4.64 9.10 -10.33
C LYS A 120 5.05 7.65 -10.06
N TYR A 121 4.22 6.90 -9.32
CA TYR A 121 4.55 5.52 -8.96
C TYR A 121 4.06 4.51 -10.00
N ASN A 122 2.99 4.82 -10.71
CA ASN A 122 2.41 3.90 -11.69
C ASN A 122 3.11 3.92 -13.05
N GLU A 123 3.94 4.91 -13.35
CA GLU A 123 4.71 5.02 -14.62
C GLU A 123 3.84 4.79 -15.89
N GLY A 124 2.60 5.29 -15.86
CA GLY A 124 1.64 5.14 -16.96
C GLY A 124 0.84 3.84 -16.96
N ASP A 125 1.02 2.97 -15.98
CA ASP A 125 0.15 1.81 -15.79
C ASP A 125 -1.20 2.24 -15.19
N LEU A 126 -2.27 1.99 -15.92
CA LEU A 126 -3.64 2.38 -15.55
C LEU A 126 -4.42 1.26 -14.86
N THR A 127 -3.78 0.12 -14.61
CA THR A 127 -4.44 -1.06 -14.04
C THR A 127 -5.09 -0.77 -12.69
N TYR A 128 -4.47 0.07 -11.85
CA TYR A 128 -5.09 0.50 -10.58
C TYR A 128 -6.27 1.46 -10.73
N LEU A 129 -6.52 1.98 -11.94
CA LEU A 129 -7.75 2.65 -12.32
C LEU A 129 -8.79 1.68 -12.89
N LEU A 130 -8.53 0.38 -12.80
CA LEU A 130 -9.39 -0.70 -13.26
C LEU A 130 -9.76 -0.58 -14.76
N ASP A 131 -8.79 -0.16 -15.59
CA ASP A 131 -8.95 0.05 -17.03
C ASP A 131 -9.33 -1.23 -17.78
N PHE A 132 -8.92 -2.38 -17.28
CA PHE A 132 -9.19 -3.72 -17.83
C PHE A 132 -10.61 -4.23 -17.55
N VAL A 133 -11.32 -3.65 -16.58
CA VAL A 133 -12.67 -4.10 -16.21
C VAL A 133 -13.70 -3.63 -17.23
N LYS A 134 -14.45 -4.57 -17.80
CA LYS A 134 -15.44 -4.31 -18.86
C LYS A 134 -16.79 -3.85 -18.35
N ASP A 135 -17.22 -4.30 -17.18
CA ASP A 135 -18.51 -3.96 -16.56
C ASP A 135 -18.34 -2.85 -15.51
N ASN A 136 -18.84 -1.66 -15.84
CA ASN A 136 -18.75 -0.50 -14.96
C ASN A 136 -19.48 -0.67 -13.62
N LYS A 137 -20.46 -1.57 -13.53
CA LYS A 137 -21.19 -1.84 -12.28
C LYS A 137 -20.37 -2.59 -11.25
N LYS A 138 -19.19 -3.08 -11.64
CA LYS A 138 -18.30 -3.86 -10.79
C LYS A 138 -17.16 -3.06 -10.15
N ILE A 139 -17.11 -1.73 -10.34
CA ILE A 139 -15.93 -0.92 -10.03
C ILE A 139 -16.15 -0.03 -8.82
N PHE A 140 -15.27 -0.16 -7.82
CA PHE A 140 -15.26 0.64 -6.59
C PHE A 140 -13.85 1.03 -6.19
N SER A 141 -13.71 2.05 -5.35
CA SER A 141 -12.46 2.26 -4.61
C SER A 141 -12.73 2.26 -3.11
N TYR A 142 -11.73 1.87 -2.33
CA TYR A 142 -11.73 2.00 -0.88
C TYR A 142 -10.41 2.59 -0.38
N ALA A 143 -10.46 3.81 0.14
CA ALA A 143 -9.32 4.55 0.67
C ALA A 143 -8.16 4.69 -0.34
N ALA A 144 -8.44 4.72 -1.65
CA ALA A 144 -7.42 5.03 -2.65
C ALA A 144 -6.83 6.42 -2.42
N SER A 145 -5.59 6.64 -2.87
CA SER A 145 -4.89 7.91 -2.69
C SER A 145 -4.15 8.33 -3.95
N PHE A 146 -4.12 9.64 -4.19
CA PHE A 146 -3.28 10.23 -5.24
C PHE A 146 -1.87 10.56 -4.75
N GLY A 147 -1.68 10.77 -3.43
CA GLY A 147 -0.42 11.21 -2.86
C GLY A 147 0.06 12.60 -3.32
N VAL A 148 -0.78 13.31 -4.09
CA VAL A 148 -0.52 14.66 -4.62
C VAL A 148 -1.77 15.53 -4.47
N SER A 149 -1.59 16.86 -4.45
CA SER A 149 -2.70 17.81 -4.34
C SER A 149 -3.29 18.25 -5.69
N GLN A 150 -2.54 18.01 -6.77
CA GLN A 150 -2.95 18.38 -8.14
C GLN A 150 -2.41 17.36 -9.12
N LEU A 151 -3.14 17.14 -10.21
CA LEU A 151 -2.72 16.34 -11.35
C LEU A 151 -2.41 17.26 -12.53
N PRO A 152 -1.36 16.98 -13.32
CA PRO A 152 -1.10 17.62 -14.59
C PRO A 152 -2.23 17.39 -15.61
N ASP A 153 -2.40 18.31 -16.57
CA ASP A 153 -3.52 18.28 -17.53
C ASP A 153 -3.52 17.02 -18.41
N ASP A 154 -2.35 16.53 -18.81
CA ASP A 154 -2.19 15.29 -19.58
C ASP A 154 -2.67 14.07 -18.79
N ILE A 155 -2.37 14.02 -17.49
CA ILE A 155 -2.85 12.97 -16.57
C ILE A 155 -4.37 13.09 -16.36
N LEU A 156 -4.89 14.32 -16.19
CA LEU A 156 -6.32 14.55 -16.04
C LEU A 156 -7.12 14.01 -17.22
N GLN A 157 -6.64 14.21 -18.45
CA GLN A 157 -7.29 13.69 -19.66
C GLN A 157 -7.40 12.17 -19.66
N VAL A 158 -6.42 11.48 -19.12
CA VAL A 158 -6.41 10.00 -19.04
C VAL A 158 -7.21 9.49 -17.85
N TYR A 159 -7.08 10.11 -16.68
CA TYR A 159 -7.71 9.63 -15.44
C TYR A 159 -9.21 9.89 -15.41
N LYS A 160 -9.66 11.05 -15.91
CA LYS A 160 -11.07 11.46 -15.85
C LYS A 160 -12.04 10.44 -16.45
N PRO A 161 -11.86 9.92 -17.66
CA PRO A 161 -12.77 8.92 -18.22
C PRO A 161 -12.78 7.61 -17.43
N LEU A 162 -11.64 7.20 -16.87
CA LEU A 162 -11.53 5.97 -16.09
C LEU A 162 -12.22 6.11 -14.71
N LEU A 163 -11.96 7.20 -14.00
CA LEU A 163 -12.56 7.45 -12.69
C LEU A 163 -14.07 7.67 -12.76
N LYS A 164 -14.60 8.19 -13.88
CA LYS A 164 -16.05 8.29 -14.13
C LYS A 164 -16.76 6.94 -14.19
N ARG A 165 -16.03 5.85 -14.43
CA ARG A 165 -16.60 4.51 -14.48
C ARG A 165 -16.89 3.93 -13.10
N PHE A 166 -16.30 4.50 -12.03
CA PHE A 166 -16.47 3.99 -10.68
C PHE A 166 -17.89 4.21 -10.17
N ASN A 167 -18.51 3.16 -9.66
CA ASN A 167 -19.81 3.23 -9.02
C ASN A 167 -19.80 4.05 -7.74
N LYS A 168 -18.69 3.95 -6.98
CA LYS A 168 -18.44 4.77 -5.81
C LYS A 168 -16.95 4.96 -5.61
N ILE A 169 -16.55 6.20 -5.29
CA ILE A 169 -15.18 6.58 -4.98
C ILE A 169 -15.09 6.87 -3.49
N LEU A 170 -14.37 6.01 -2.77
CA LEU A 170 -13.98 6.20 -1.38
C LEU A 170 -12.49 6.51 -1.37
N ILE A 171 -12.13 7.72 -0.93
CA ILE A 171 -10.76 8.26 -0.95
C ILE A 171 -10.19 8.38 0.46
N ARG A 172 -8.89 8.23 0.63
CA ARG A 172 -8.26 8.21 1.97
C ARG A 172 -8.11 9.60 2.58
N GLU A 173 -7.88 10.64 1.76
CA GLU A 173 -7.57 11.98 2.24
C GLU A 173 -8.47 13.08 1.66
N VAL A 174 -8.62 14.15 2.46
CA VAL A 174 -9.40 15.34 2.07
C VAL A 174 -8.81 16.01 0.81
N THR A 175 -7.49 16.03 0.67
CA THR A 175 -6.80 16.58 -0.50
C THR A 175 -7.23 15.85 -1.78
N GLY A 176 -7.29 14.51 -1.75
CA GLY A 176 -7.76 13.70 -2.87
C GLY A 176 -9.24 13.95 -3.20
N LYS A 177 -10.10 14.12 -2.18
CA LYS A 177 -11.50 14.53 -2.39
C LYS A 177 -11.59 15.88 -3.08
N THR A 178 -10.80 16.86 -2.64
CA THR A 178 -10.77 18.20 -3.25
C THR A 178 -10.31 18.11 -4.71
N LEU A 179 -9.26 17.34 -5.00
CA LEU A 179 -8.76 17.11 -6.35
C LEU A 179 -9.84 16.51 -7.26
N LEU A 180 -10.51 15.44 -6.81
CA LEU A 180 -11.62 14.80 -7.54
C LEU A 180 -12.73 15.79 -7.87
N HIS A 181 -13.12 16.61 -6.90
CA HIS A 181 -14.17 17.61 -7.10
C HIS A 181 -13.74 18.74 -8.04
N THR A 182 -12.58 19.37 -7.77
CA THR A 182 -12.17 20.61 -8.45
C THR A 182 -11.61 20.37 -9.85
N GLN A 183 -10.79 19.33 -10.03
CA GLN A 183 -10.14 19.08 -11.32
C GLN A 183 -10.92 18.08 -12.20
N LEU A 184 -11.60 17.11 -11.59
CA LEU A 184 -12.26 16.04 -12.33
C LEU A 184 -13.80 16.19 -12.38
N GLY A 185 -14.39 17.00 -11.47
CA GLY A 185 -15.83 17.15 -11.33
C GLY A 185 -16.52 15.87 -10.85
N LEU A 186 -15.86 15.11 -9.96
CA LEU A 186 -16.35 13.84 -9.44
C LEU A 186 -16.61 13.93 -7.94
N ASP A 187 -17.71 13.33 -7.50
CA ASP A 187 -18.02 13.18 -6.08
C ASP A 187 -17.28 12.00 -5.47
N SER A 188 -16.87 12.19 -4.21
CA SER A 188 -16.20 11.15 -3.43
C SER A 188 -16.44 11.33 -1.93
N GLN A 189 -16.21 10.26 -1.18
CA GLN A 189 -16.32 10.27 0.27
C GLN A 189 -14.96 9.93 0.88
N VAL A 190 -14.54 10.71 1.89
CA VAL A 190 -13.32 10.40 2.66
C VAL A 190 -13.62 9.27 3.65
N VAL A 191 -12.75 8.28 3.67
CA VAL A 191 -12.80 7.14 4.59
C VAL A 191 -11.43 6.92 5.22
N LEU A 192 -11.41 6.21 6.34
CA LEU A 192 -10.17 5.83 7.00
C LEU A 192 -9.44 4.72 6.22
N ASP A 193 -8.14 4.61 6.46
CA ASP A 193 -7.33 3.51 5.94
C ASP A 193 -7.93 2.15 6.38
N PRO A 194 -7.87 1.10 5.55
CA PRO A 194 -8.41 -0.22 5.88
C PRO A 194 -7.92 -0.82 7.19
N THR A 195 -6.73 -0.44 7.65
CA THR A 195 -6.20 -0.91 8.94
C THR A 195 -7.10 -0.58 10.13
N PHE A 196 -7.98 0.43 10.00
CA PHE A 196 -8.98 0.79 11.01
C PHE A 196 -10.28 -0.02 10.91
N LEU A 197 -10.45 -0.87 9.88
CA LEU A 197 -11.62 -1.74 9.75
C LEU A 197 -11.56 -2.95 10.69
N LEU A 198 -10.36 -3.35 11.08
CA LEU A 198 -10.16 -4.47 11.98
C LEU A 198 -10.11 -4.01 13.43
N SER A 199 -10.79 -4.75 14.28
CA SER A 199 -10.76 -4.53 15.74
C SER A 199 -9.40 -4.92 16.33
N ARG A 200 -9.09 -4.40 17.52
CA ARG A 200 -7.91 -4.78 18.28
C ARG A 200 -7.78 -6.30 18.43
N SER A 201 -8.88 -7.00 18.72
CA SER A 201 -8.87 -8.45 18.91
C SER A 201 -8.55 -9.22 17.63
N GLN A 202 -8.89 -8.68 16.45
CA GLN A 202 -8.52 -9.28 15.17
C GLN A 202 -7.03 -9.10 14.88
N TRP A 203 -6.48 -7.92 15.18
CA TRP A 203 -5.04 -7.68 15.07
C TRP A 203 -4.24 -8.51 16.07
N GLU A 204 -4.71 -8.65 17.31
CA GLU A 204 -4.05 -9.48 18.33
C GLU A 204 -3.95 -10.95 17.96
N LYS A 205 -4.90 -11.49 17.20
CA LYS A 205 -4.83 -12.88 16.70
C LYS A 205 -3.70 -13.10 15.68
N MET A 206 -3.38 -12.07 14.92
CA MET A 206 -2.32 -12.12 13.92
C MET A 206 -0.95 -11.77 14.50
N ALA A 207 -0.92 -10.91 15.51
CA ALA A 207 0.33 -10.41 16.07
C ALA A 207 1.09 -11.51 16.80
N ASN A 208 2.37 -11.67 16.46
CA ASN A 208 3.31 -12.45 17.25
C ASN A 208 4.06 -11.48 18.16
N TYR A 209 3.91 -11.65 19.48
CA TYR A 209 4.54 -10.78 20.47
C TYR A 209 5.85 -11.38 20.98
N PRO A 210 7.00 -11.10 20.34
CA PRO A 210 8.30 -11.56 20.83
C PRO A 210 8.73 -10.81 22.11
N LEU A 211 8.13 -9.63 22.36
CA LEU A 211 8.41 -8.84 23.54
C LEU A 211 7.48 -9.24 24.68
N SER A 212 8.02 -9.32 25.92
CA SER A 212 7.25 -9.58 27.11
C SER A 212 6.11 -8.54 27.23
N LYS A 213 4.86 -8.99 27.33
CA LYS A 213 3.69 -8.14 27.53
C LYS A 213 3.79 -7.26 28.81
N GLN A 214 4.74 -7.55 29.70
CA GLN A 214 4.92 -6.87 30.98
C GLN A 214 5.89 -5.68 30.91
N GLN A 215 6.70 -5.56 29.86
CA GLN A 215 7.62 -4.44 29.71
C GLN A 215 6.94 -3.27 29.02
N LYS A 216 7.02 -2.10 29.65
CA LYS A 216 6.64 -0.83 29.05
C LYS A 216 7.79 -0.35 28.18
N TYR A 217 7.48 0.16 27.00
CA TYR A 217 8.45 0.69 26.06
C TYR A 217 7.94 1.95 25.38
N ILE A 218 8.84 2.72 24.81
CA ILE A 218 8.56 3.84 23.93
C ILE A 218 8.71 3.32 22.49
N LEU A 219 7.61 3.31 21.73
CA LEU A 219 7.67 2.99 20.31
C LEU A 219 7.92 4.27 19.52
N SER A 220 9.02 4.31 18.81
CA SER A 220 9.40 5.40 17.92
C SER A 220 9.24 4.94 16.46
N PHE A 221 8.45 5.67 15.69
CA PHE A 221 8.31 5.46 14.25
C PHE A 221 8.40 6.81 13.55
N GLN A 222 9.39 6.98 12.70
CA GLN A 222 9.63 8.20 11.96
C GLN A 222 9.75 7.93 10.47
N ILE A 223 8.96 8.65 9.68
CA ILE A 223 8.89 8.54 8.21
C ILE A 223 9.82 9.55 7.54
N ILE A 224 10.10 10.68 8.19
CA ILE A 224 10.91 11.80 7.66
C ILE A 224 12.28 11.80 8.35
N ASN A 225 13.27 12.43 7.70
CA ASN A 225 14.64 12.52 8.23
C ASN A 225 14.68 12.95 9.69
N ARG A 226 15.43 12.19 10.47
CA ARG A 226 15.64 12.37 11.89
C ARG A 226 16.48 13.62 12.14
N ASP A 227 16.02 14.49 13.01
CA ASP A 227 16.75 15.67 13.44
C ASP A 227 17.22 15.55 14.90
N VAL A 228 18.11 16.45 15.30
CA VAL A 228 18.68 16.45 16.66
C VAL A 228 17.63 16.70 17.76
N HIS A 229 16.51 17.35 17.44
CA HIS A 229 15.44 17.59 18.40
C HIS A 229 14.64 16.33 18.68
N TYR A 230 14.48 15.48 17.66
CA TYR A 230 13.80 14.19 17.81
C TYR A 230 14.60 13.25 18.71
N ASP A 231 15.89 13.17 18.50
CA ASP A 231 16.78 12.36 19.36
C ASP A 231 16.77 12.85 20.80
N ALA A 232 16.87 14.17 21.00
CA ALA A 232 16.81 14.78 22.33
C ALA A 232 15.48 14.50 23.03
N MET A 233 14.37 14.47 22.29
CA MET A 233 13.05 14.11 22.81
C MET A 233 13.01 12.65 23.25
N LEU A 234 13.50 11.72 22.44
CA LEU A 234 13.56 10.30 22.79
C LEU A 234 14.41 10.05 24.03
N ASP A 235 15.58 10.67 24.10
CA ASP A 235 16.48 10.61 25.27
C ASP A 235 15.83 11.17 26.52
N TYR A 236 15.10 12.28 26.40
CA TYR A 236 14.35 12.85 27.52
C TYR A 236 13.27 11.88 28.00
N LEU A 237 12.47 11.31 27.09
CA LEU A 237 11.41 10.37 27.45
C LEU A 237 11.98 9.09 28.09
N HIS A 238 13.07 8.54 27.52
CA HIS A 238 13.74 7.38 28.08
C HIS A 238 14.20 7.64 29.51
N ARG A 239 14.91 8.76 29.75
CA ARG A 239 15.36 9.13 31.11
C ARG A 239 14.22 9.39 32.09
N LYS A 240 13.15 10.03 31.62
CA LYS A 240 12.00 10.38 32.47
C LYS A 240 11.13 9.19 32.86
N LEU A 241 10.94 8.25 31.94
CA LEU A 241 10.03 7.12 32.11
C LEU A 241 10.73 5.82 32.51
N GLY A 242 12.04 5.73 32.29
CA GLY A 242 12.82 4.50 32.51
C GLY A 242 12.43 3.37 31.53
N TYR A 243 11.83 3.69 30.39
CA TYR A 243 11.40 2.71 29.41
C TYR A 243 12.41 2.60 28.27
N GLU A 244 12.59 1.39 27.74
CA GLU A 244 13.37 1.17 26.53
C GLU A 244 12.74 1.84 25.33
N VAL A 245 13.55 2.30 24.38
CA VAL A 245 13.10 2.86 23.11
C VAL A 245 13.24 1.78 22.05
N ILE A 246 12.10 1.45 21.41
CA ILE A 246 12.04 0.56 20.25
C ILE A 246 11.81 1.42 19.03
N GLU A 247 12.75 1.40 18.08
CA GLU A 247 12.65 2.16 16.85
C GLU A 247 12.18 1.28 15.70
N LEU A 248 11.07 1.70 15.07
CA LEU A 248 10.69 1.23 13.74
C LEU A 248 11.26 2.19 12.71
N ARG A 249 12.08 1.70 11.81
CA ARG A 249 12.63 2.49 10.70
C ARG A 249 11.74 2.35 9.48
N SER A 250 11.43 3.49 8.86
CA SER A 250 10.77 3.54 7.56
C SER A 250 11.75 3.09 6.47
N GLU A 251 11.23 2.40 5.46
CA GLU A 251 12.02 1.88 4.34
C GLU A 251 12.37 2.95 3.32
N GLU A 252 11.66 4.08 3.33
CA GLU A 252 11.84 5.18 2.37
C GLU A 252 13.19 5.90 2.51
N HIS A 253 13.90 5.68 3.62
CA HIS A 253 15.20 6.33 3.88
C HIS A 253 16.44 5.57 3.37
N THR A 254 16.30 4.39 2.81
CA THR A 254 17.44 3.65 2.23
C THR A 254 17.76 4.02 0.78
N SER A 255 16.97 4.90 0.16
CA SER A 255 17.15 5.30 -1.25
C SER A 255 17.83 6.67 -1.45
N GLU A 256 18.19 7.38 -0.38
CA GLU A 256 18.84 8.71 -0.45
C GLU A 256 20.25 8.76 0.16
N LEU A 257 20.94 7.61 0.32
CA LEU A 257 22.36 7.56 0.68
C LEU A 257 23.21 7.18 -0.51
#